data_dbc54ee298b1610e9030768fb5b85ff9
#
_entry.id   dbc54ee298b1610e9030768fb5b85ff9
#
_cell.length_a   1.000
_cell.length_b   1.000
_cell.length_c   1.000
_cell.angle_alpha   90.00
_cell.angle_beta   90.00
_cell.angle_gamma   90.00
#
_symmetry.space_group_name_H-M   'P 1'
#
loop_
_entity.id
_entity.type
_entity.pdbx_description
1 polymer ?
#
loop_
_entity_poly.entity_id
_entity_poly.type
_entity_poly.pdbx_seq_one_letter_code
_entity_poly.pdbx_strand_id
1 'polypeptide(L)'
;MKTGIRTASLAAAVVILGLSAATAGCGRYSISNLKANKNFKEGNDHYRAGRWAEAIRSYQSVIDANPNYEQIPGIDTVYFFMGHSHENLWRPSRQGEPENDVHLQRAVESYTLATERIQDPAFRRRAMEYLAALYGPDKLNDPSKAEPVVQKMIEMDPNEPTAYFQLAKIYEDAGRYEEAEAALMKAQETNPRDPAVFNAIAGYYNRQGDFEKTMEAFNRAAELDPNNPQGYHLIGSYYQEKAAKDFRLSTAQKREYIQKGIEAEDKALKLNPNYVEALVYKNILLRQQANLETDRARQEQLIKEADRLRTRAMELQKGAAATSQ
;
A
#
# COMPACT_ATOMS: atom_id res chain seq x y z
N MET A 1 -18.53 42.29 -74.67
CA MET A 1 -17.67 41.08 -74.57
C MET A 1 -16.89 41.16 -73.26
N LYS A 2 -16.85 40.07 -72.51
CA LYS A 2 -16.11 39.84 -71.26
C LYS A 2 -16.77 40.30 -69.95
N THR A 3 -17.61 39.44 -69.40
CA THR A 3 -17.77 39.27 -67.97
C THR A 3 -18.33 37.88 -67.74
N GLY A 4 -17.55 37.01 -67.15
CA GLY A 4 -18.06 35.71 -66.82
C GLY A 4 -16.95 34.67 -66.43
N ILE A 5 -16.14 34.91 -65.42
CA ILE A 5 -15.38 33.87 -64.73
C ILE A 5 -14.93 34.47 -63.38
N ARG A 6 -15.74 34.44 -62.34
CA ARG A 6 -15.27 34.67 -60.96
C ARG A 6 -16.21 34.19 -59.85
N THR A 7 -17.21 33.41 -60.16
CA THR A 7 -18.16 32.92 -59.09
C THR A 7 -18.09 31.42 -58.75
N ALA A 8 -17.25 30.64 -59.44
CA ALA A 8 -17.16 29.20 -59.18
C ALA A 8 -16.12 28.76 -58.10
N SER A 9 -15.18 29.65 -57.73
CA SER A 9 -14.09 29.27 -56.81
C SER A 9 -14.40 29.53 -55.32
N LEU A 10 -15.41 30.31 -54.97
CA LEU A 10 -15.77 30.54 -53.55
C LEU A 10 -16.70 29.44 -52.97
N ALA A 11 -17.53 28.82 -53.80
CA ALA A 11 -18.45 27.75 -53.34
C ALA A 11 -17.70 26.44 -53.05
N ALA A 12 -16.62 26.13 -53.78
CA ALA A 12 -15.81 24.94 -53.56
C ALA A 12 -14.96 25.03 -52.28
N ALA A 13 -14.46 26.23 -51.91
CA ALA A 13 -13.66 26.43 -50.71
C ALA A 13 -14.48 26.30 -49.41
N VAL A 14 -15.76 26.74 -49.44
CA VAL A 14 -16.66 26.63 -48.25
C VAL A 14 -17.11 25.21 -48.01
N VAL A 15 -17.29 24.38 -49.06
CA VAL A 15 -17.66 22.97 -48.90
C VAL A 15 -16.50 22.13 -48.38
N ILE A 16 -15.24 22.45 -48.77
CA ILE A 16 -14.06 21.72 -48.26
C ILE A 16 -13.77 22.06 -46.78
N LEU A 17 -13.98 23.32 -46.38
CA LEU A 17 -13.84 23.71 -44.97
C LEU A 17 -14.97 23.15 -44.06
N GLY A 18 -16.18 22.99 -44.59
CA GLY A 18 -17.31 22.38 -43.89
C GLY A 18 -17.12 20.86 -43.68
N LEU A 19 -16.52 20.15 -44.65
CA LEU A 19 -16.24 18.72 -44.54
C LEU A 19 -15.06 18.43 -43.59
N SER A 20 -14.03 19.27 -43.54
CA SER A 20 -12.92 19.11 -42.62
C SER A 20 -13.29 19.39 -41.15
N ALA A 21 -14.22 20.32 -40.91
CA ALA A 21 -14.76 20.56 -39.57
C ALA A 21 -15.71 19.44 -39.07
N ALA A 22 -16.44 18.79 -39.99
CA ALA A 22 -17.32 17.67 -39.67
C ALA A 22 -16.54 16.40 -39.35
N THR A 23 -15.35 16.17 -39.92
CA THR A 23 -14.52 15.00 -39.64
C THR A 23 -13.80 15.10 -38.30
N ALA A 24 -13.46 16.28 -37.81
CA ALA A 24 -12.85 16.48 -36.51
C ALA A 24 -13.83 16.28 -35.33
N GLY A 25 -15.14 16.44 -35.54
CA GLY A 25 -16.19 16.20 -34.54
C GLY A 25 -16.70 14.76 -34.51
N CYS A 26 -16.59 14.01 -35.62
CA CYS A 26 -17.10 12.65 -35.74
C CYS A 26 -16.23 11.58 -35.05
N GLY A 27 -14.94 11.84 -34.78
CA GLY A 27 -14.04 10.88 -34.18
C GLY A 27 -14.47 10.45 -32.77
N ARG A 28 -15.03 11.36 -31.99
CA ARG A 28 -15.44 11.10 -30.59
C ARG A 28 -16.71 10.24 -30.48
N TYR A 29 -17.57 10.24 -31.52
CA TYR A 29 -18.83 9.48 -31.58
C TYR A 29 -18.80 8.37 -32.65
N SER A 30 -17.61 7.87 -32.97
CA SER A 30 -17.52 6.74 -33.88
C SER A 30 -18.21 5.51 -33.28
N ILE A 31 -18.75 4.61 -34.12
CA ILE A 31 -19.40 3.39 -33.67
C ILE A 31 -18.42 2.52 -32.86
N SER A 32 -17.14 2.53 -33.22
CA SER A 32 -16.08 1.83 -32.49
C SER A 32 -15.91 2.39 -31.06
N ASN A 33 -15.88 3.73 -30.91
CA ASN A 33 -15.78 4.37 -29.60
C ASN A 33 -17.01 4.11 -28.72
N LEU A 34 -18.22 4.13 -29.30
CA LEU A 34 -19.44 3.82 -28.58
C LEU A 34 -19.47 2.36 -28.12
N LYS A 35 -19.03 1.43 -28.97
CA LYS A 35 -18.89 0.02 -28.58
C LYS A 35 -17.85 -0.18 -27.48
N ALA A 36 -16.68 0.45 -27.60
CA ALA A 36 -15.63 0.39 -26.61
C ALA A 36 -16.12 0.92 -25.25
N ASN A 37 -16.78 2.08 -25.20
CA ASN A 37 -17.39 2.63 -23.97
C ASN A 37 -18.43 1.70 -23.35
N LYS A 38 -19.32 1.11 -24.18
CA LYS A 38 -20.30 0.15 -23.69
C LYS A 38 -19.63 -1.07 -23.07
N ASN A 39 -18.68 -1.68 -23.79
CA ASN A 39 -17.97 -2.86 -23.31
C ASN A 39 -17.15 -2.58 -22.04
N PHE A 40 -16.56 -1.38 -21.94
CA PHE A 40 -15.84 -0.96 -20.73
C PHE A 40 -16.78 -0.84 -19.53
N LYS A 41 -17.96 -0.25 -19.71
CA LYS A 41 -18.99 -0.18 -18.67
C LYS A 41 -19.44 -1.56 -18.22
N GLU A 42 -19.74 -2.46 -19.15
CA GLU A 42 -20.09 -3.86 -18.86
C GLU A 42 -18.97 -4.58 -18.12
N GLY A 43 -17.71 -4.37 -18.52
CA GLY A 43 -16.53 -4.88 -17.83
C GLY A 43 -16.46 -4.40 -16.39
N ASN A 44 -16.66 -3.12 -16.15
CA ASN A 44 -16.68 -2.53 -14.80
C ASN A 44 -17.83 -3.07 -13.93
N ASP A 45 -18.98 -3.34 -14.52
CA ASP A 45 -20.13 -3.92 -13.80
C ASP A 45 -19.83 -5.38 -13.40
N HIS A 46 -19.25 -6.18 -14.28
CA HIS A 46 -18.76 -7.53 -13.96
C HIS A 46 -17.65 -7.50 -12.90
N TYR A 47 -16.70 -6.59 -13.04
CA TYR A 47 -15.58 -6.43 -12.10
C TYR A 47 -16.08 -6.10 -10.68
N ARG A 48 -16.99 -5.13 -10.52
CA ARG A 48 -17.59 -4.78 -9.21
C ARG A 48 -18.38 -5.95 -8.61
N ALA A 49 -18.95 -6.80 -9.46
CA ALA A 49 -19.68 -7.98 -9.02
C ALA A 49 -18.79 -9.20 -8.74
N GLY A 50 -17.44 -9.08 -8.85
CA GLY A 50 -16.50 -10.17 -8.67
C GLY A 50 -16.55 -11.24 -9.77
N ARG A 51 -17.21 -10.95 -10.90
CA ARG A 51 -17.30 -11.84 -12.04
C ARG A 51 -16.09 -11.62 -12.95
N TRP A 52 -14.92 -12.12 -12.51
CA TRP A 52 -13.63 -11.81 -13.10
C TRP A 52 -13.48 -12.30 -14.55
N ALA A 53 -13.95 -13.51 -14.85
CA ALA A 53 -13.87 -14.06 -16.19
C ALA A 53 -14.74 -13.29 -17.20
N GLU A 54 -15.93 -12.84 -16.77
CA GLU A 54 -16.81 -11.98 -17.58
C GLU A 54 -16.20 -10.59 -17.77
N ALA A 55 -15.61 -10.03 -16.71
CA ALA A 55 -14.92 -8.75 -16.77
C ALA A 55 -13.81 -8.77 -17.82
N ILE A 56 -12.95 -9.81 -17.80
CA ILE A 56 -11.88 -10.00 -18.80
C ILE A 56 -12.44 -10.04 -20.22
N ARG A 57 -13.52 -10.80 -20.48
CA ARG A 57 -14.14 -10.86 -21.81
C ARG A 57 -14.66 -9.51 -22.28
N SER A 58 -15.31 -8.75 -21.38
CA SER A 58 -15.80 -7.43 -21.70
C SER A 58 -14.67 -6.44 -21.97
N TYR A 59 -13.60 -6.47 -21.18
CA TYR A 59 -12.42 -5.63 -21.41
C TYR A 59 -11.67 -6.00 -22.70
N GLN A 60 -11.57 -7.29 -23.03
CA GLN A 60 -11.02 -7.72 -24.31
C GLN A 60 -11.86 -7.16 -25.47
N SER A 61 -13.17 -7.17 -25.34
CA SER A 61 -14.09 -6.59 -26.34
C SER A 61 -13.95 -5.08 -26.51
N VAL A 62 -13.39 -4.35 -25.51
CA VAL A 62 -13.01 -2.93 -25.68
C VAL A 62 -11.89 -2.78 -26.70
N ILE A 63 -10.85 -3.58 -26.52
CA ILE A 63 -9.64 -3.57 -27.36
C ILE A 63 -10.01 -3.98 -28.81
N ASP A 64 -10.83 -5.03 -28.93
CA ASP A 64 -11.29 -5.54 -30.23
C ASP A 64 -12.18 -4.54 -30.96
N ALA A 65 -13.00 -3.77 -30.22
CA ALA A 65 -13.87 -2.75 -30.81
C ALA A 65 -13.11 -1.52 -31.31
N ASN A 66 -12.03 -1.14 -30.61
CA ASN A 66 -11.18 -0.01 -30.99
C ASN A 66 -9.73 -0.24 -30.54
N PRO A 67 -8.79 -0.60 -31.43
CA PRO A 67 -7.37 -0.74 -31.09
C PRO A 67 -6.71 0.53 -30.51
N ASN A 68 -7.28 1.71 -30.79
CA ASN A 68 -6.81 2.99 -30.26
C ASN A 68 -7.65 3.47 -29.07
N TYR A 69 -8.17 2.56 -28.26
CA TYR A 69 -9.06 2.84 -27.14
C TYR A 69 -8.43 3.81 -26.10
N GLU A 70 -7.10 3.86 -25.98
CA GLU A 70 -6.40 4.79 -25.07
C GLU A 70 -6.69 6.26 -25.36
N GLN A 71 -7.12 6.58 -26.58
CA GLN A 71 -7.53 7.94 -26.96
C GLN A 71 -8.94 8.29 -26.48
N ILE A 72 -9.70 7.32 -25.96
CA ILE A 72 -11.03 7.55 -25.40
C ILE A 72 -10.88 7.86 -23.91
N PRO A 73 -11.27 9.05 -23.46
CA PRO A 73 -11.11 9.45 -22.07
C PRO A 73 -11.72 8.43 -21.08
N GLY A 74 -10.91 7.99 -20.11
CA GLY A 74 -11.34 7.11 -19.03
C GLY A 74 -11.36 5.60 -19.34
N ILE A 75 -10.94 5.20 -20.56
CA ILE A 75 -10.84 3.76 -20.92
C ILE A 75 -9.39 3.26 -20.95
N ASP A 76 -8.41 4.13 -20.89
CA ASP A 76 -6.99 3.77 -20.86
C ASP A 76 -6.59 2.82 -19.72
N THR A 77 -7.46 2.67 -18.71
CA THR A 77 -7.28 1.75 -17.58
C THR A 77 -7.69 0.30 -17.85
N VAL A 78 -8.14 -0.05 -19.05
CA VAL A 78 -8.69 -1.37 -19.39
C VAL A 78 -7.72 -2.51 -19.03
N TYR A 79 -6.44 -2.37 -19.34
CA TYR A 79 -5.44 -3.40 -19.02
C TYR A 79 -5.17 -3.53 -17.52
N PHE A 80 -5.28 -2.45 -16.75
CA PHE A 80 -5.18 -2.54 -15.30
C PHE A 80 -6.27 -3.45 -14.73
N PHE A 81 -7.52 -3.23 -15.11
CA PHE A 81 -8.65 -4.03 -14.63
C PHE A 81 -8.61 -5.47 -15.16
N MET A 82 -8.09 -5.69 -16.38
CA MET A 82 -7.82 -7.04 -16.88
C MET A 82 -6.77 -7.77 -16.02
N GLY A 83 -5.66 -7.11 -15.73
CA GLY A 83 -4.60 -7.65 -14.88
C GLY A 83 -5.13 -8.03 -13.51
N HIS A 84 -5.87 -7.11 -12.86
CA HIS A 84 -6.47 -7.37 -11.55
C HIS A 84 -7.53 -8.50 -11.58
N SER A 85 -8.28 -8.61 -12.68
CA SER A 85 -9.23 -9.71 -12.84
C SER A 85 -8.53 -11.07 -13.00
N HIS A 86 -7.43 -11.12 -13.74
CA HIS A 86 -6.59 -12.32 -13.84
C HIS A 86 -5.96 -12.68 -12.50
N GLU A 87 -5.42 -11.70 -11.77
CA GLU A 87 -4.85 -11.91 -10.45
C GLU A 87 -5.88 -12.52 -9.47
N ASN A 88 -7.14 -12.06 -9.52
CA ASN A 88 -8.22 -12.59 -8.69
C ASN A 88 -8.73 -13.99 -9.13
N LEU A 89 -8.45 -14.42 -10.35
CA LEU A 89 -8.73 -15.78 -10.79
C LEU A 89 -7.66 -16.78 -10.35
N TRP A 90 -6.43 -16.32 -10.14
CA TRP A 90 -5.36 -17.18 -9.64
C TRP A 90 -5.64 -17.63 -8.21
N ARG A 91 -5.36 -18.89 -7.93
CA ARG A 91 -5.56 -19.52 -6.61
C ARG A 91 -4.22 -19.99 -6.05
N PRO A 92 -3.75 -19.48 -4.89
CA PRO A 92 -2.50 -19.95 -4.27
C PRO A 92 -2.49 -21.44 -4.01
N SER A 93 -3.63 -22.02 -3.63
CA SER A 93 -3.77 -23.47 -3.36
C SER A 93 -3.61 -24.36 -4.60
N ARG A 94 -3.59 -23.77 -5.79
CA ARG A 94 -3.44 -24.46 -7.09
C ARG A 94 -2.18 -24.02 -7.83
N GLN A 95 -1.23 -23.44 -7.15
CA GLN A 95 0.06 -23.06 -7.71
C GLN A 95 0.77 -24.29 -8.27
N GLY A 96 1.35 -24.17 -9.47
CA GLY A 96 1.95 -25.28 -10.21
C GLY A 96 1.00 -25.94 -11.24
N GLU A 97 -0.30 -25.62 -11.20
CA GLU A 97 -1.24 -26.07 -12.23
C GLU A 97 -1.24 -25.09 -13.43
N PRO A 98 -0.94 -25.53 -14.65
CA PRO A 98 -0.82 -24.63 -15.82
C PRO A 98 -2.05 -23.75 -16.06
N GLU A 99 -3.26 -24.31 -15.88
CA GLU A 99 -4.53 -23.60 -16.07
C GLU A 99 -4.73 -22.48 -15.02
N ASN A 100 -4.14 -22.63 -13.83
CA ASN A 100 -4.17 -21.64 -12.77
C ASN A 100 -3.06 -20.60 -12.97
N ASP A 101 -1.85 -21.07 -13.26
CA ASP A 101 -0.67 -20.20 -13.30
C ASP A 101 -0.64 -19.29 -14.54
N VAL A 102 -1.35 -19.66 -15.60
CA VAL A 102 -1.55 -18.78 -16.76
C VAL A 102 -2.19 -17.44 -16.36
N HIS A 103 -2.97 -17.41 -15.28
CA HIS A 103 -3.58 -16.18 -14.80
C HIS A 103 -2.54 -15.20 -14.26
N LEU A 104 -1.51 -15.64 -13.55
CA LEU A 104 -0.41 -14.75 -13.16
C LEU A 104 0.35 -14.20 -14.36
N GLN A 105 0.62 -15.05 -15.37
CA GLN A 105 1.28 -14.60 -16.59
C GLN A 105 0.45 -13.53 -17.32
N ARG A 106 -0.86 -13.75 -17.46
CA ARG A 106 -1.80 -12.78 -18.06
C ARG A 106 -1.93 -11.49 -17.22
N ALA A 107 -1.85 -11.59 -15.89
CA ALA A 107 -1.83 -10.42 -15.04
C ALA A 107 -0.56 -9.59 -15.27
N VAL A 108 0.63 -10.22 -15.37
CA VAL A 108 1.89 -9.55 -15.70
C VAL A 108 1.80 -8.85 -17.06
N GLU A 109 1.37 -9.54 -18.11
CA GLU A 109 1.19 -8.96 -19.45
C GLU A 109 0.28 -7.74 -19.40
N SER A 110 -0.86 -7.85 -18.71
CA SER A 110 -1.86 -6.79 -18.62
C SER A 110 -1.33 -5.59 -17.82
N TYR A 111 -0.72 -5.80 -16.67
CA TYR A 111 -0.17 -4.70 -15.89
C TYR A 111 1.02 -4.02 -16.59
N THR A 112 1.86 -4.78 -17.31
CA THR A 112 2.93 -4.21 -18.13
C THR A 112 2.35 -3.24 -19.17
N LEU A 113 1.33 -3.67 -19.92
CA LEU A 113 0.64 -2.82 -20.89
C LEU A 113 -0.04 -1.61 -20.20
N ALA A 114 -0.58 -1.79 -19.00
CA ALA A 114 -1.16 -0.71 -18.22
C ALA A 114 -0.12 0.35 -17.85
N THR A 115 1.10 -0.05 -17.46
CA THR A 115 2.18 0.90 -17.14
C THR A 115 2.64 1.73 -18.33
N GLU A 116 2.46 1.22 -19.54
CA GLU A 116 2.84 1.89 -20.79
C GLU A 116 1.74 2.81 -21.32
N ARG A 117 0.47 2.40 -21.17
CA ARG A 117 -0.66 2.99 -21.89
C ARG A 117 -1.51 3.95 -21.05
N ILE A 118 -1.55 3.81 -19.74
CA ILE A 118 -2.30 4.70 -18.86
C ILE A 118 -1.69 6.10 -18.89
N GLN A 119 -2.53 7.12 -19.15
CA GLN A 119 -2.08 8.53 -19.24
C GLN A 119 -1.92 9.15 -17.86
N ASP A 120 -2.83 8.87 -16.92
CA ASP A 120 -2.80 9.39 -15.55
C ASP A 120 -1.59 8.85 -14.78
N PRO A 121 -0.67 9.72 -14.28
CA PRO A 121 0.55 9.27 -13.61
C PRO A 121 0.28 8.49 -12.32
N ALA A 122 -0.74 8.89 -11.55
CA ALA A 122 -1.06 8.20 -10.28
C ALA A 122 -1.62 6.80 -10.55
N PHE A 123 -2.44 6.65 -11.59
CA PHE A 123 -2.98 5.35 -11.97
C PHE A 123 -1.92 4.45 -12.60
N ARG A 124 -1.01 5.03 -13.41
CA ARG A 124 0.15 4.33 -13.97
C ARG A 124 1.05 3.78 -12.86
N ARG A 125 1.34 4.60 -11.85
CA ARG A 125 2.09 4.19 -10.68
C ARG A 125 1.41 3.00 -9.96
N ARG A 126 0.10 3.08 -9.76
CA ARG A 126 -0.68 1.96 -9.19
C ARG A 126 -0.50 0.68 -10.00
N ALA A 127 -0.51 0.77 -11.33
CA ALA A 127 -0.24 -0.41 -12.18
C ALA A 127 1.17 -0.98 -11.96
N MET A 128 2.17 -0.13 -11.75
CA MET A 128 3.53 -0.55 -11.40
C MET A 128 3.59 -1.22 -10.02
N GLU A 129 2.88 -0.69 -9.02
CA GLU A 129 2.79 -1.29 -7.68
C GLU A 129 2.22 -2.71 -7.74
N TYR A 130 1.14 -2.92 -8.50
CA TYR A 130 0.55 -4.24 -8.71
C TYR A 130 1.49 -5.17 -9.49
N LEU A 131 2.17 -4.65 -10.52
CA LEU A 131 3.14 -5.43 -11.29
C LEU A 131 4.32 -5.87 -10.41
N ALA A 132 4.88 -4.98 -9.60
CA ALA A 132 5.95 -5.33 -8.67
C ALA A 132 5.48 -6.36 -7.63
N ALA A 133 4.25 -6.22 -7.12
CA ALA A 133 3.67 -7.18 -6.18
C ALA A 133 3.45 -8.58 -6.77
N LEU A 134 3.21 -8.70 -8.09
CA LEU A 134 3.14 -10.01 -8.74
C LEU A 134 4.50 -10.73 -8.73
N TYR A 135 5.59 -10.00 -8.78
CA TYR A 135 6.94 -10.57 -8.70
C TYR A 135 7.39 -10.87 -7.26
N GLY A 136 6.57 -10.57 -6.27
CA GLY A 136 6.85 -10.82 -4.85
C GLY A 136 6.89 -12.32 -4.49
N PRO A 137 7.38 -12.65 -3.27
CA PRO A 137 7.64 -14.03 -2.82
C PRO A 137 6.39 -14.91 -2.78
N ASP A 138 5.22 -14.33 -2.55
CA ASP A 138 3.96 -15.07 -2.43
C ASP A 138 3.35 -15.48 -3.79
N LYS A 139 3.94 -15.04 -4.92
CA LYS A 139 3.42 -15.29 -6.26
C LYS A 139 4.52 -15.79 -7.20
N LEU A 140 5.17 -14.92 -7.95
CA LEU A 140 6.18 -15.31 -8.94
C LEU A 140 7.58 -15.45 -8.36
N ASN A 141 7.85 -14.86 -7.21
CA ASN A 141 9.13 -14.87 -6.51
C ASN A 141 10.33 -14.54 -7.44
N ASP A 142 10.20 -13.43 -8.16
CA ASP A 142 11.21 -12.95 -9.13
C ASP A 142 11.64 -11.51 -8.81
N PRO A 143 12.49 -11.30 -7.79
CA PRO A 143 12.93 -9.98 -7.39
C PRO A 143 13.70 -9.26 -8.50
N SER A 144 14.32 -10.00 -9.43
CA SER A 144 15.07 -9.40 -10.56
C SER A 144 14.16 -8.66 -11.54
N LYS A 145 12.87 -9.03 -11.61
CA LYS A 145 11.87 -8.33 -12.40
C LYS A 145 11.09 -7.28 -11.60
N ALA A 146 10.97 -7.45 -10.28
CA ALA A 146 10.36 -6.46 -9.41
C ALA A 146 11.20 -5.17 -9.32
N GLU A 147 12.51 -5.32 -9.14
CA GLU A 147 13.46 -4.22 -8.95
C GLU A 147 13.35 -3.12 -10.02
N PRO A 148 13.44 -3.38 -11.35
CA PRO A 148 13.38 -2.33 -12.36
C PRO A 148 12.02 -1.62 -12.42
N VAL A 149 10.93 -2.29 -12.05
CA VAL A 149 9.61 -1.67 -11.96
C VAL A 149 9.58 -0.61 -10.86
N VAL A 150 10.10 -0.94 -9.68
CA VAL A 150 10.13 -0.02 -8.54
C VAL A 150 11.15 1.10 -8.76
N GLN A 151 12.30 0.82 -9.38
CA GLN A 151 13.26 1.85 -9.77
C GLN A 151 12.63 2.89 -10.71
N LYS A 152 11.80 2.46 -11.66
CA LYS A 152 11.05 3.37 -12.53
C LYS A 152 10.02 4.21 -11.77
N MET A 153 9.40 3.67 -10.71
CA MET A 153 8.52 4.46 -9.83
C MET A 153 9.30 5.56 -9.10
N ILE A 154 10.51 5.26 -8.63
CA ILE A 154 11.42 6.24 -8.00
C ILE A 154 11.84 7.33 -9.00
N GLU A 155 12.15 6.96 -10.26
CA GLU A 155 12.46 7.94 -11.32
C GLU A 155 11.27 8.88 -11.61
N MET A 156 10.04 8.38 -11.54
CA MET A 156 8.83 9.18 -11.75
C MET A 156 8.56 10.16 -10.60
N ASP A 157 8.83 9.76 -9.38
CA ASP A 157 8.69 10.59 -8.18
C ASP A 157 9.77 10.25 -7.15
N PRO A 158 10.93 10.91 -7.21
CA PRO A 158 12.04 10.65 -6.30
C PRO A 158 11.78 11.03 -4.84
N ASN A 159 10.71 11.80 -4.58
CA ASN A 159 10.37 12.24 -3.22
C ASN A 159 9.33 11.36 -2.54
N GLU A 160 8.82 10.35 -3.22
CA GLU A 160 7.82 9.45 -2.66
C GLU A 160 8.49 8.30 -1.89
N PRO A 161 8.37 8.24 -0.56
CA PRO A 161 9.12 7.27 0.25
C PRO A 161 8.65 5.83 0.06
N THR A 162 7.39 5.60 -0.32
CA THR A 162 6.84 4.23 -0.44
C THR A 162 7.53 3.40 -1.52
N ALA A 163 8.03 4.02 -2.59
CA ALA A 163 8.79 3.31 -3.61
C ALA A 163 10.14 2.79 -3.07
N TYR A 164 10.81 3.59 -2.24
CA TYR A 164 12.04 3.15 -1.56
C TYR A 164 11.77 2.02 -0.55
N PHE A 165 10.62 2.05 0.16
CA PHE A 165 10.24 0.96 1.06
C PHE A 165 10.01 -0.35 0.30
N GLN A 166 9.36 -0.27 -0.86
CA GLN A 166 9.17 -1.44 -1.73
C GLN A 166 10.51 -1.96 -2.25
N LEU A 167 11.42 -1.07 -2.68
CA LEU A 167 12.75 -1.45 -3.13
C LEU A 167 13.55 -2.12 -2.01
N ALA A 168 13.52 -1.55 -0.80
CA ALA A 168 14.16 -2.13 0.37
C ALA A 168 13.60 -3.53 0.68
N LYS A 169 12.28 -3.71 0.57
CA LYS A 169 11.64 -5.01 0.79
C LYS A 169 12.07 -6.03 -0.27
N ILE A 170 12.16 -5.65 -1.54
CA ILE A 170 12.65 -6.50 -2.63
C ILE A 170 14.09 -6.96 -2.36
N TYR A 171 14.95 -6.03 -1.93
CA TYR A 171 16.33 -6.35 -1.58
C TYR A 171 16.43 -7.26 -0.35
N GLU A 172 15.62 -7.00 0.68
CA GLU A 172 15.57 -7.83 1.88
C GLU A 172 15.12 -9.27 1.56
N ASP A 173 14.06 -9.43 0.74
CA ASP A 173 13.55 -10.73 0.32
C ASP A 173 14.56 -11.49 -0.55
N ALA A 174 15.42 -10.77 -1.26
CA ALA A 174 16.54 -11.33 -2.03
C ALA A 174 17.80 -11.59 -1.19
N GLY A 175 17.79 -11.30 0.12
CA GLY A 175 18.96 -11.41 1.01
C GLY A 175 20.00 -10.31 0.81
N ARG A 176 19.68 -9.26 0.08
CA ARG A 176 20.55 -8.11 -0.24
C ARG A 176 20.39 -7.02 0.83
N TYR A 177 20.78 -7.33 2.06
CA TYR A 177 20.47 -6.49 3.23
C TYR A 177 21.13 -5.11 3.20
N GLU A 178 22.35 -5.00 2.73
CA GLU A 178 23.05 -3.71 2.62
C GLU A 178 22.35 -2.77 1.64
N GLU A 179 21.84 -3.30 0.54
CA GLU A 179 21.11 -2.53 -0.46
C GLU A 179 19.70 -2.16 0.05
N ALA A 180 19.08 -3.02 0.85
CA ALA A 180 17.82 -2.71 1.53
C ALA A 180 17.99 -1.54 2.51
N GLU A 181 19.06 -1.57 3.32
CA GLU A 181 19.40 -0.46 4.23
C GLU A 181 19.67 0.84 3.45
N ALA A 182 20.44 0.77 2.36
CA ALA A 182 20.75 1.92 1.51
C ALA A 182 19.47 2.55 0.90
N ALA A 183 18.51 1.75 0.47
CA ALA A 183 17.22 2.23 -0.04
C ALA A 183 16.42 2.97 1.05
N LEU A 184 16.39 2.45 2.28
CA LEU A 184 15.74 3.11 3.42
C LEU A 184 16.44 4.41 3.81
N MET A 185 17.78 4.44 3.80
CA MET A 185 18.53 5.67 4.04
C MET A 185 18.24 6.72 2.97
N LYS A 186 18.01 6.29 1.72
CA LYS A 186 17.61 7.20 0.64
C LYS A 186 16.21 7.78 0.86
N ALA A 187 15.27 6.98 1.33
CA ALA A 187 13.96 7.47 1.76
C ALA A 187 14.08 8.51 2.89
N GLN A 188 14.97 8.27 3.86
CA GLN A 188 15.23 9.21 4.96
C GLN A 188 15.86 10.53 4.48
N GLU A 189 16.81 10.48 3.55
CA GLU A 189 17.41 11.68 2.97
C GLU A 189 16.39 12.56 2.25
N THR A 190 15.47 11.95 1.50
CA THR A 190 14.44 12.66 0.75
C THR A 190 13.29 13.15 1.64
N ASN A 191 12.98 12.41 2.70
CA ASN A 191 11.85 12.68 3.59
C ASN A 191 12.25 12.64 5.09
N PRO A 192 13.16 13.53 5.56
CA PRO A 192 13.76 13.44 6.90
C PRO A 192 12.79 13.78 8.05
N ARG A 193 11.57 14.26 7.73
CA ARG A 193 10.53 14.62 8.71
C ARG A 193 9.27 13.78 8.60
N ASP A 194 9.28 12.74 7.77
CA ASP A 194 8.14 11.84 7.64
C ASP A 194 8.24 10.70 8.68
N PRO A 195 7.32 10.60 9.65
CA PRO A 195 7.31 9.49 10.62
C PRO A 195 7.22 8.11 9.97
N ALA A 196 6.58 8.00 8.79
CA ALA A 196 6.44 6.73 8.09
C ALA A 196 7.80 6.17 7.64
N VAL A 197 8.74 7.03 7.28
CA VAL A 197 10.11 6.63 6.93
C VAL A 197 10.79 5.94 8.11
N PHE A 198 10.71 6.53 9.29
CA PHE A 198 11.33 5.95 10.49
C PHE A 198 10.61 4.69 10.96
N ASN A 199 9.31 4.59 10.77
CA ASN A 199 8.56 3.36 11.01
C ASN A 199 9.00 2.24 10.06
N ALA A 200 9.26 2.53 8.79
CA ALA A 200 9.77 1.55 7.83
C ALA A 200 11.20 1.09 8.19
N ILE A 201 12.07 2.02 8.60
CA ILE A 201 13.43 1.74 9.08
C ILE A 201 13.37 0.85 10.33
N ALA A 202 12.51 1.17 11.30
CA ALA A 202 12.31 0.37 12.49
C ALA A 202 11.84 -1.05 12.15
N GLY A 203 10.89 -1.18 11.23
CA GLY A 203 10.40 -2.48 10.75
C GLY A 203 11.51 -3.32 10.12
N TYR A 204 12.38 -2.72 9.34
CA TYR A 204 13.54 -3.39 8.77
C TYR A 204 14.49 -3.90 9.85
N TYR A 205 14.95 -3.04 10.77
CA TYR A 205 15.88 -3.47 11.84
C TYR A 205 15.26 -4.47 12.79
N ASN A 206 13.94 -4.40 13.04
CA ASN A 206 13.25 -5.40 13.82
C ASN A 206 13.33 -6.80 13.18
N ARG A 207 13.13 -6.89 11.86
CA ARG A 207 13.27 -8.17 11.14
C ARG A 207 14.71 -8.67 11.12
N GLN A 208 15.69 -7.77 11.17
CA GLN A 208 17.12 -8.12 11.33
C GLN A 208 17.50 -8.48 12.78
N GLY A 209 16.59 -8.30 13.73
CA GLY A 209 16.84 -8.59 15.16
C GLY A 209 17.68 -7.53 15.88
N ASP A 210 17.90 -6.37 15.24
CA ASP A 210 18.62 -5.23 15.85
C ASP A 210 17.63 -4.38 16.66
N PHE A 211 17.48 -4.75 17.93
CA PHE A 211 16.55 -4.09 18.83
C PHE A 211 16.90 -2.62 19.08
N GLU A 212 18.17 -2.29 19.21
CA GLU A 212 18.65 -0.94 19.51
C GLU A 212 18.31 0.02 18.38
N LYS A 213 18.64 -0.32 17.14
CA LYS A 213 18.28 0.47 15.96
C LYS A 213 16.77 0.53 15.72
N THR A 214 16.05 -0.56 16.01
CA THR A 214 14.58 -0.57 15.96
C THR A 214 13.99 0.49 16.89
N MET A 215 14.46 0.53 18.14
CA MET A 215 13.94 1.48 19.13
C MET A 215 14.37 2.92 18.84
N GLU A 216 15.57 3.14 18.33
CA GLU A 216 16.03 4.46 17.88
C GLU A 216 15.09 5.02 16.79
N ALA A 217 14.78 4.21 15.78
CA ALA A 217 13.90 4.60 14.69
C ALA A 217 12.46 4.85 15.16
N PHE A 218 11.87 4.00 16.01
CA PHE A 218 10.53 4.25 16.58
C PHE A 218 10.47 5.52 17.44
N ASN A 219 11.48 5.76 18.26
CA ASN A 219 11.54 6.99 19.03
C ASN A 219 11.60 8.20 18.11
N ARG A 220 12.38 8.13 17.03
CA ARG A 220 12.44 9.22 16.05
C ARG A 220 11.09 9.45 15.35
N ALA A 221 10.38 8.40 14.99
CA ALA A 221 9.02 8.51 14.45
C ALA A 221 8.07 9.20 15.44
N ALA A 222 8.11 8.82 16.72
CA ALA A 222 7.27 9.42 17.76
C ALA A 222 7.63 10.89 18.07
N GLU A 223 8.91 11.28 17.95
CA GLU A 223 9.34 12.69 18.05
C GLU A 223 8.78 13.55 16.91
N LEU A 224 8.65 12.98 15.72
CA LEU A 224 8.12 13.69 14.55
C LEU A 224 6.59 13.79 14.55
N ASP A 225 5.91 12.87 15.22
CA ASP A 225 4.45 12.88 15.42
C ASP A 225 4.09 12.73 16.91
N PRO A 226 4.37 13.74 17.74
CA PRO A 226 4.27 13.65 19.20
C PRO A 226 2.84 13.57 19.75
N ASN A 227 1.84 13.80 18.90
CA ASN A 227 0.42 13.73 19.27
C ASN A 227 -0.25 12.41 18.88
N ASN A 228 0.51 11.46 18.37
CA ASN A 228 0.01 10.16 17.96
C ASN A 228 0.18 9.12 19.07
N PRO A 229 -0.89 8.70 19.75
CA PRO A 229 -0.79 7.72 20.82
C PRO A 229 -0.32 6.35 20.32
N GLN A 230 -0.55 6.01 19.05
CA GLN A 230 -0.14 4.74 18.47
C GLN A 230 1.40 4.61 18.39
N GLY A 231 2.12 5.70 18.12
CA GLY A 231 3.59 5.69 18.09
C GLY A 231 4.18 5.32 19.46
N TYR A 232 3.66 5.88 20.54
CA TYR A 232 4.10 5.53 21.88
C TYR A 232 3.68 4.12 22.31
N HIS A 233 2.48 3.69 21.98
CA HIS A 233 2.04 2.32 22.21
C HIS A 233 2.95 1.32 21.49
N LEU A 234 3.35 1.59 20.26
CA LEU A 234 4.28 0.74 19.52
C LEU A 234 5.61 0.58 20.26
N ILE A 235 6.19 1.68 20.74
CA ILE A 235 7.40 1.67 21.58
C ILE A 235 7.18 0.79 22.83
N GLY A 236 6.07 0.98 23.54
CA GLY A 236 5.72 0.22 24.74
C GLY A 236 5.61 -1.28 24.47
N SER A 237 4.97 -1.64 23.36
CA SER A 237 4.78 -3.04 22.95
C SER A 237 6.09 -3.75 22.64
N TYR A 238 7.03 -3.07 21.97
CA TYR A 238 8.35 -3.64 21.66
C TYR A 238 9.22 -3.82 22.91
N TYR A 239 9.20 -2.88 23.86
CA TYR A 239 9.85 -3.05 25.15
C TYR A 239 9.25 -4.21 25.96
N GLN A 240 7.92 -4.36 25.94
CA GLN A 240 7.22 -5.47 26.60
C GLN A 240 7.65 -6.81 25.99
N GLU A 241 7.67 -6.90 24.67
CA GLU A 241 8.07 -8.12 23.96
C GLU A 241 9.51 -8.49 24.27
N LYS A 242 10.44 -7.52 24.21
CA LYS A 242 11.87 -7.74 24.54
C LYS A 242 12.03 -8.24 25.95
N ALA A 243 11.39 -7.61 26.94
CA ALA A 243 11.46 -8.03 28.33
C ALA A 243 10.88 -9.42 28.59
N ALA A 244 9.83 -9.81 27.84
CA ALA A 244 9.16 -11.10 27.97
C ALA A 244 9.91 -12.25 27.29
N LYS A 245 10.43 -12.02 26.09
CA LYS A 245 10.93 -13.09 25.20
C LYS A 245 12.44 -13.28 25.25
N ASP A 246 13.23 -12.24 25.55
CA ASP A 246 14.69 -12.39 25.61
C ASP A 246 15.14 -12.95 26.96
N PHE A 247 15.35 -14.24 27.01
CA PHE A 247 15.80 -14.95 28.20
C PHE A 247 17.26 -14.64 28.60
N ARG A 248 18.05 -14.01 27.74
CA ARG A 248 19.44 -13.63 28.00
C ARG A 248 19.54 -12.35 28.87
N LEU A 249 18.44 -11.61 29.01
CA LEU A 249 18.42 -10.39 29.80
C LEU A 249 18.58 -10.68 31.28
N SER A 250 19.47 -9.93 31.95
CA SER A 250 19.54 -9.86 33.40
C SER A 250 18.24 -9.28 33.97
N THR A 251 17.98 -9.57 35.25
CA THR A 251 16.84 -8.97 35.98
C THR A 251 16.85 -7.43 35.93
N ALA A 252 18.02 -6.82 35.99
CA ALA A 252 18.17 -5.37 35.88
C ALA A 252 17.74 -4.83 34.51
N GLN A 253 18.17 -5.47 33.43
CA GLN A 253 17.78 -5.12 32.06
C GLN A 253 16.27 -5.33 31.84
N LYS A 254 15.70 -6.44 32.37
CA LYS A 254 14.25 -6.66 32.30
C LYS A 254 13.48 -5.55 33.00
N ARG A 255 13.91 -5.15 34.18
CA ARG A 255 13.31 -4.02 34.93
C ARG A 255 13.38 -2.73 34.14
N GLU A 256 14.51 -2.42 33.53
CA GLU A 256 14.71 -1.23 32.72
C GLU A 256 13.75 -1.22 31.50
N TYR A 257 13.68 -2.31 30.76
CA TYR A 257 12.79 -2.38 29.57
C TYR A 257 11.31 -2.33 29.96
N ILE A 258 10.90 -3.00 31.03
CA ILE A 258 9.53 -2.90 31.57
C ILE A 258 9.21 -1.45 31.93
N GLN A 259 10.12 -0.77 32.60
CA GLN A 259 9.92 0.63 32.99
C GLN A 259 9.79 1.55 31.77
N LYS A 260 10.67 1.42 30.77
CA LYS A 260 10.57 2.14 29.50
C LYS A 260 9.26 1.86 28.75
N GLY A 261 8.81 0.60 28.79
CA GLY A 261 7.52 0.21 28.23
C GLY A 261 6.34 0.89 28.94
N ILE A 262 6.34 0.92 30.28
CA ILE A 262 5.31 1.61 31.07
C ILE A 262 5.28 3.11 30.75
N GLU A 263 6.44 3.76 30.67
CA GLU A 263 6.55 5.19 30.37
C GLU A 263 6.01 5.52 28.97
N ALA A 264 6.24 4.64 27.99
CA ALA A 264 5.69 4.80 26.65
C ALA A 264 4.17 4.64 26.64
N GLU A 265 3.62 3.61 27.31
CA GLU A 265 2.17 3.45 27.42
C GLU A 265 1.51 4.60 28.21
N ASP A 266 2.19 5.17 29.21
CA ASP A 266 1.69 6.34 29.92
C ASP A 266 1.57 7.55 29.00
N LYS A 267 2.53 7.76 28.09
CA LYS A 267 2.44 8.82 27.07
C LYS A 267 1.25 8.56 26.12
N ALA A 268 1.06 7.33 25.66
CA ALA A 268 -0.07 6.95 24.81
C ALA A 268 -1.41 7.22 25.53
N LEU A 269 -1.54 6.82 26.78
CA LEU A 269 -2.75 7.00 27.59
C LEU A 269 -2.99 8.47 28.00
N LYS A 270 -1.94 9.27 28.11
CA LYS A 270 -2.08 10.73 28.31
C LYS A 270 -2.71 11.41 27.08
N LEU A 271 -2.38 10.94 25.89
CA LEU A 271 -2.94 11.45 24.64
C LEU A 271 -4.35 10.90 24.40
N ASN A 272 -4.55 9.61 24.65
CA ASN A 272 -5.85 8.95 24.53
C ASN A 272 -6.13 8.05 25.76
N PRO A 273 -6.84 8.54 26.79
CA PRO A 273 -7.14 7.78 28.00
C PRO A 273 -8.00 6.52 27.78
N ASN A 274 -8.61 6.38 26.60
CA ASN A 274 -9.46 5.24 26.21
C ASN A 274 -8.77 4.34 25.16
N TYR A 275 -7.48 4.47 24.95
CA TYR A 275 -6.72 3.64 24.02
C TYR A 275 -6.60 2.23 24.59
N VAL A 276 -7.43 1.34 24.11
CA VAL A 276 -7.64 -0.02 24.66
C VAL A 276 -6.34 -0.81 24.65
N GLU A 277 -5.60 -0.78 23.55
CA GLU A 277 -4.33 -1.49 23.40
C GLU A 277 -3.30 -1.03 24.43
N ALA A 278 -3.16 0.27 24.63
CA ALA A 278 -2.25 0.83 25.64
C ALA A 278 -2.64 0.42 27.07
N LEU A 279 -3.94 0.39 27.39
CA LEU A 279 -4.45 -0.11 28.69
C LEU A 279 -4.07 -1.59 28.89
N VAL A 280 -4.21 -2.42 27.86
CA VAL A 280 -3.88 -3.85 27.90
C VAL A 280 -2.38 -4.05 28.08
N TYR A 281 -1.55 -3.35 27.28
CA TYR A 281 -0.10 -3.53 27.37
C TYR A 281 0.49 -2.97 28.66
N LYS A 282 0.01 -1.81 29.15
CA LYS A 282 0.41 -1.30 30.46
C LYS A 282 0.05 -2.27 31.58
N ASN A 283 -1.15 -2.88 31.55
CA ASN A 283 -1.51 -3.92 32.50
C ASN A 283 -0.53 -5.09 32.49
N ILE A 284 -0.11 -5.56 31.29
CA ILE A 284 0.86 -6.68 31.16
C ILE A 284 2.21 -6.27 31.76
N LEU A 285 2.71 -5.09 31.41
CA LEU A 285 3.98 -4.54 31.90
C LEU A 285 4.00 -4.40 33.42
N LEU A 286 2.92 -3.89 34.04
CA LEU A 286 2.81 -3.77 35.50
C LEU A 286 2.84 -5.15 36.18
N ARG A 287 2.23 -6.19 35.58
CA ARG A 287 2.33 -7.56 36.10
C ARG A 287 3.73 -8.15 35.95
N GLN A 288 4.41 -7.86 34.83
CA GLN A 288 5.82 -8.24 34.67
C GLN A 288 6.70 -7.54 35.72
N GLN A 289 6.46 -6.26 36.01
CA GLN A 289 7.16 -5.54 37.06
C GLN A 289 6.89 -6.15 38.44
N ALA A 290 5.61 -6.46 38.75
CA ALA A 290 5.22 -7.11 40.00
C ALA A 290 5.91 -8.46 40.21
N ASN A 291 6.11 -9.26 39.16
CA ASN A 291 6.80 -10.52 39.21
C ASN A 291 8.30 -10.40 39.53
N LEU A 292 8.89 -9.23 39.29
CA LEU A 292 10.29 -8.92 39.61
C LEU A 292 10.45 -8.16 40.94
N GLU A 293 9.33 -7.80 41.59
CA GLU A 293 9.33 -7.04 42.84
C GLU A 293 9.50 -7.98 44.05
N THR A 294 10.33 -7.54 45.00
CA THR A 294 10.59 -8.23 46.24
C THR A 294 9.81 -7.66 47.45
N ASP A 295 9.45 -6.37 47.37
CA ASP A 295 8.56 -5.74 48.35
C ASP A 295 7.11 -6.12 48.06
N ARG A 296 6.52 -6.86 48.99
CA ARG A 296 5.16 -7.36 48.88
C ARG A 296 4.11 -6.26 48.80
N ALA A 297 4.27 -5.16 49.53
CA ALA A 297 3.34 -4.06 49.49
C ALA A 297 3.37 -3.35 48.11
N ARG A 298 4.56 -3.20 47.57
CA ARG A 298 4.75 -2.67 46.19
C ARG A 298 4.20 -3.61 45.12
N GLN A 299 4.41 -4.90 45.25
CA GLN A 299 3.86 -5.93 44.37
C GLN A 299 2.34 -5.88 44.34
N GLU A 300 1.68 -5.82 45.52
CA GLU A 300 0.22 -5.72 45.62
C GLU A 300 -0.32 -4.41 44.96
N GLN A 301 0.38 -3.30 45.12
CA GLN A 301 0.03 -2.01 44.46
C GLN A 301 0.06 -2.14 42.94
N LEU A 302 1.13 -2.73 42.37
CA LEU A 302 1.28 -2.92 40.92
C LEU A 302 0.17 -3.84 40.36
N ILE A 303 -0.15 -4.92 41.05
CA ILE A 303 -1.24 -5.83 40.66
C ILE A 303 -2.59 -5.10 40.68
N LYS A 304 -2.87 -4.33 41.74
CA LYS A 304 -4.12 -3.56 41.86
C LYS A 304 -4.26 -2.51 40.73
N GLU A 305 -3.17 -1.84 40.35
CA GLU A 305 -3.18 -0.93 39.20
C GLU A 305 -3.42 -1.68 37.91
N ALA A 306 -2.74 -2.80 37.69
CA ALA A 306 -2.93 -3.65 36.52
C ALA A 306 -4.38 -4.12 36.38
N ASP A 307 -5.03 -4.53 37.48
CA ASP A 307 -6.43 -4.95 37.49
C ASP A 307 -7.40 -3.83 37.09
N ARG A 308 -7.15 -2.61 37.54
CA ARG A 308 -7.95 -1.44 37.13
C ARG A 308 -7.86 -1.19 35.61
N LEU A 309 -6.64 -1.24 35.05
CA LEU A 309 -6.45 -1.06 33.61
C LEU A 309 -7.13 -2.15 32.80
N ARG A 310 -7.03 -3.41 33.24
CA ARG A 310 -7.71 -4.53 32.61
C ARG A 310 -9.24 -4.33 32.63
N THR A 311 -9.81 -3.98 33.77
CA THR A 311 -11.26 -3.74 33.90
C THR A 311 -11.70 -2.63 32.96
N ARG A 312 -10.96 -1.51 32.93
CA ARG A 312 -11.24 -0.41 32.03
C ARG A 312 -11.19 -0.80 30.55
N ALA A 313 -10.18 -1.55 30.13
CA ALA A 313 -10.08 -2.06 28.75
C ALA A 313 -11.28 -2.93 28.38
N MET A 314 -11.69 -3.84 29.28
CA MET A 314 -12.86 -4.73 29.06
C MET A 314 -14.17 -3.94 28.95
N GLU A 315 -14.37 -2.90 29.76
CA GLU A 315 -15.55 -2.03 29.69
C GLU A 315 -15.63 -1.30 28.34
N LEU A 316 -14.52 -0.74 27.86
CA LEU A 316 -14.44 -0.05 26.57
C LEU A 316 -14.72 -1.01 25.40
N GLN A 317 -14.17 -2.22 25.43
CA GLN A 317 -14.44 -3.24 24.42
C GLN A 317 -15.91 -3.65 24.37
N LYS A 318 -16.56 -3.84 25.53
CA LYS A 318 -17.99 -4.16 25.60
C LYS A 318 -18.87 -3.01 25.08
N GLY A 319 -18.52 -1.76 25.41
CA GLY A 319 -19.23 -0.58 24.94
C GLY A 319 -19.14 -0.46 23.41
N ALA A 320 -17.98 -0.68 22.82
CA ALA A 320 -17.79 -0.66 21.37
C ALA A 320 -18.61 -1.77 20.65
N ALA A 321 -18.67 -2.98 21.22
CA ALA A 321 -19.44 -4.08 20.66
C ALA A 321 -20.97 -3.83 20.72
N ALA A 322 -21.45 -3.12 21.75
CA ALA A 322 -22.87 -2.78 21.90
C ALA A 322 -23.33 -1.65 20.94
N THR A 323 -22.42 -0.82 20.47
CA THR A 323 -22.72 0.26 19.50
C THR A 323 -22.63 -0.17 18.04
N SER A 324 -22.10 -1.37 17.76
CA SER A 324 -21.95 -1.94 16.41
C SER A 324 -23.04 -2.97 16.05
N GLN A 325 -24.01 -3.18 16.93
CA GLN A 325 -25.25 -3.96 16.71
C GLN A 325 -26.44 -3.04 16.50
#